data_9a89881e5a71d69d681882e32062ddf6
#
_entry.id   9a89881e5a71d69d681882e32062ddf6
#
_cell.length_a   1.000
_cell.length_b   1.000
_cell.length_c   1.000
_cell.angle_alpha   90.00
_cell.angle_beta   90.00
_cell.angle_gamma   90.00
#
_symmetry.space_group_name_H-M   'P 1'
#
loop_
_entity.id
_entity.type
_entity.pdbx_description
1 polymer ?
#
loop_
_entity_poly.entity_id
_entity_poly.type
_entity_poly.pdbx_seq_one_letter_code
_entity_poly.pdbx_strand_id
1 'polypeptide(L)'
;MEPLRYGTITFASVASTPQYALPTQGVARVNRVIDAANRRTLSLQTLEWLRATNPDPASQLSTPWSYVPVGYVEVQTQPTAPSQVFVKSTSASDTAQVIYVEGITTGGYYRTASQTLTGTSALTVDSSITDFILITKCYLSAVCLGNVTIHQASGSGIQLAKIGIGGIRAQYYSLILNPTPSGVLTYTCDILRSIPDMANDTDEPLLPVDFHDILIDGGELRELKKQDDPERWRLVKGSYDDGVRSLRSFVIAHPDWRPVLGQTRMGISTLGPYFPADTTTSYGGI
;
A
#
# COMPACT_ATOMS: atom_id res chain seq x y z
N MET A 1 -11.69 -6.63 13.07
CA MET A 1 -11.59 -5.70 11.92
C MET A 1 -10.42 -5.99 10.96
N GLU A 2 -9.40 -6.74 11.35
CA GLU A 2 -8.30 -7.08 10.42
C GLU A 2 -8.76 -7.71 9.09
N PRO A 3 -9.70 -8.67 9.04
CA PRO A 3 -10.07 -9.31 7.77
C PRO A 3 -10.53 -8.37 6.67
N LEU A 4 -11.16 -7.25 7.02
CA LEU A 4 -11.65 -6.24 6.05
C LEU A 4 -10.52 -5.46 5.35
N ARG A 5 -9.32 -5.54 5.90
CA ARG A 5 -8.11 -4.83 5.41
C ARG A 5 -7.21 -5.69 4.53
N TYR A 6 -7.51 -6.98 4.40
CA TYR A 6 -6.67 -7.87 3.58
C TYR A 6 -6.81 -7.57 2.09
N GLY A 7 -5.71 -7.66 1.41
CA GLY A 7 -5.64 -7.52 -0.03
C GLY A 7 -4.51 -8.35 -0.61
N THR A 8 -4.47 -8.44 -1.92
CA THR A 8 -3.42 -9.14 -2.65
C THR A 8 -2.81 -8.19 -3.66
N ILE A 9 -1.49 -8.17 -3.74
CA ILE A 9 -0.73 -7.37 -4.72
C ILE A 9 0.22 -8.31 -5.45
N THR A 10 0.39 -8.08 -6.73
CA THR A 10 1.37 -8.78 -7.56
C THR A 10 2.45 -7.81 -8.03
N PHE A 11 3.71 -8.24 -7.99
CA PHE A 11 4.82 -7.51 -8.56
C PHE A 11 5.81 -8.46 -9.24
N ALA A 12 6.58 -7.93 -10.19
CA ALA A 12 7.65 -8.66 -10.84
C ALA A 12 9.00 -8.24 -10.28
N SER A 13 9.90 -9.19 -10.07
CA SER A 13 11.29 -8.89 -9.75
C SER A 13 12.05 -8.41 -10.99
N VAL A 14 13.15 -7.73 -10.74
CA VAL A 14 14.16 -7.35 -11.74
C VAL A 14 15.46 -8.06 -11.35
N ALA A 15 16.15 -8.64 -12.33
CA ALA A 15 17.42 -9.30 -12.07
C ALA A 15 18.41 -8.38 -11.36
N SER A 16 19.16 -8.90 -10.43
CA SER A 16 20.19 -8.20 -9.67
C SER A 16 19.68 -7.03 -8.80
N THR A 17 18.37 -6.96 -8.55
CA THR A 17 17.76 -5.96 -7.67
C THR A 17 17.28 -6.63 -6.40
N PRO A 18 17.84 -6.33 -5.23
CA PRO A 18 17.43 -6.97 -3.98
C PRO A 18 16.17 -6.35 -3.37
N GLN A 19 15.98 -5.04 -3.48
CA GLN A 19 14.92 -4.28 -2.80
C GLN A 19 13.82 -3.84 -3.77
N TYR A 20 12.59 -4.00 -3.34
CA TYR A 20 11.39 -3.68 -4.12
C TYR A 20 10.43 -2.81 -3.32
N ALA A 21 10.02 -1.72 -3.91
CA ALA A 21 8.86 -0.96 -3.46
C ALA A 21 7.59 -1.60 -4.07
N LEU A 22 6.59 -1.89 -3.25
CA LEU A 22 5.34 -2.46 -3.74
C LEU A 22 4.59 -1.44 -4.63
N PRO A 23 3.92 -1.89 -5.70
CA PRO A 23 3.31 -0.99 -6.69
C PRO A 23 2.09 -0.23 -6.17
N THR A 24 1.60 -0.56 -4.99
CA THR A 24 0.40 0.04 -4.38
C THR A 24 0.76 0.77 -3.08
N GLN A 25 0.25 1.98 -2.93
CA GLN A 25 0.31 2.73 -1.67
C GLN A 25 -0.74 2.21 -0.67
N GLY A 26 -0.64 2.64 0.58
CA GLY A 26 -1.58 2.25 1.62
C GLY A 26 -1.42 0.80 2.10
N VAL A 27 -0.24 0.24 1.99
CA VAL A 27 0.09 -1.06 2.58
C VAL A 27 0.60 -0.84 4.00
N ALA A 28 -0.12 -1.35 5.01
CA ALA A 28 0.32 -1.28 6.39
C ALA A 28 1.33 -2.39 6.74
N ARG A 29 1.14 -3.58 6.18
CA ARG A 29 2.00 -4.74 6.44
C ARG A 29 1.88 -5.75 5.31
N VAL A 30 2.96 -6.45 5.01
CA VAL A 30 2.99 -7.65 4.18
C VAL A 30 2.93 -8.87 5.12
N ASN A 31 1.92 -9.70 4.94
CA ASN A 31 1.73 -10.90 5.76
C ASN A 31 2.43 -12.12 5.14
N ARG A 32 2.43 -12.21 3.82
CA ARG A 32 2.98 -13.35 3.10
C ARG A 32 3.42 -12.91 1.70
N VAL A 33 4.53 -13.49 1.24
CA VAL A 33 5.01 -13.37 -0.14
C VAL A 33 5.08 -14.77 -0.75
N ILE A 34 4.50 -14.93 -1.93
CA ILE A 34 4.41 -16.20 -2.64
C ILE A 34 5.10 -16.03 -4.00
N ASP A 35 6.02 -16.93 -4.31
CA ASP A 35 6.50 -17.10 -5.67
C ASP A 35 5.37 -17.72 -6.52
N ALA A 36 4.84 -16.95 -7.45
CA ALA A 36 3.67 -17.34 -8.22
C ALA A 36 3.95 -18.52 -9.16
N ALA A 37 5.16 -18.63 -9.69
CA ALA A 37 5.56 -19.69 -10.62
C ALA A 37 5.70 -21.04 -9.89
N ASN A 38 6.38 -21.03 -8.74
CA ASN A 38 6.68 -22.25 -7.97
C ASN A 38 5.63 -22.50 -6.88
N ARG A 39 4.65 -21.66 -6.71
CA ARG A 39 3.62 -21.72 -5.64
C ARG A 39 4.21 -21.87 -4.24
N ARG A 40 5.41 -21.34 -4.03
CA ARG A 40 6.14 -21.45 -2.79
C ARG A 40 6.02 -20.15 -1.98
N THR A 41 5.65 -20.29 -0.71
CA THR A 41 5.70 -19.17 0.24
C THR A 41 7.14 -18.90 0.67
N LEU A 42 7.56 -17.64 0.59
CA LEU A 42 8.84 -17.19 1.09
C LEU A 42 8.79 -17.06 2.61
N SER A 43 9.89 -17.41 3.29
CA SER A 43 9.98 -17.22 4.73
C SER A 43 10.23 -15.78 5.09
N LEU A 44 9.51 -15.29 6.11
CA LEU A 44 9.70 -13.96 6.68
C LEU A 44 10.97 -13.97 7.54
N GLN A 45 11.84 -13.00 7.33
CA GLN A 45 13.07 -12.80 8.08
C GLN A 45 13.20 -11.35 8.58
N THR A 46 14.10 -11.13 9.54
CA THR A 46 14.42 -9.80 10.03
C THR A 46 15.61 -9.18 9.28
N LEU A 47 15.71 -7.86 9.33
CA LEU A 47 16.84 -7.15 8.72
C LEU A 47 18.18 -7.51 9.40
N GLU A 48 18.15 -7.74 10.70
CA GLU A 48 19.33 -8.18 11.47
C GLU A 48 19.81 -9.54 11.01
N TRP A 49 18.87 -10.49 10.85
CA TRP A 49 19.19 -11.82 10.31
C TRP A 49 19.81 -11.70 8.90
N LEU A 50 19.24 -10.87 8.03
CA LEU A 50 19.77 -10.69 6.68
C LEU A 50 21.21 -10.16 6.73
N ARG A 51 21.46 -9.13 7.52
CA ARG A 51 22.81 -8.53 7.65
C ARG A 51 23.84 -9.52 8.23
N ALA A 52 23.41 -10.38 9.12
CA ALA A 52 24.28 -11.41 9.69
C ALA A 52 24.57 -12.55 8.71
N THR A 53 23.60 -12.94 7.89
CA THR A 53 23.72 -14.09 6.99
C THR A 53 24.19 -13.73 5.60
N ASN A 54 23.77 -12.57 5.10
CA ASN A 54 24.10 -12.06 3.77
C ASN A 54 24.31 -10.53 3.83
N PRO A 55 25.52 -10.09 4.25
CA PRO A 55 25.82 -8.66 4.42
C PRO A 55 25.81 -7.89 3.09
N ASP A 56 26.03 -8.58 1.97
CA ASP A 56 25.91 -8.01 0.63
C ASP A 56 24.88 -8.80 -0.19
N PRO A 57 23.59 -8.47 -0.06
CA PRO A 57 22.54 -9.16 -0.79
C PRO A 57 22.70 -9.15 -2.30
N ALA A 58 23.33 -8.11 -2.87
CA ALA A 58 23.51 -7.97 -4.31
C ALA A 58 24.51 -8.98 -4.89
N SER A 59 25.39 -9.55 -4.07
CA SER A 59 26.41 -10.52 -4.51
C SER A 59 25.85 -11.93 -4.71
N GLN A 60 24.73 -12.28 -4.10
CA GLN A 60 24.13 -13.61 -4.15
C GLN A 60 22.92 -13.63 -5.07
N LEU A 61 23.11 -14.05 -6.31
CA LEU A 61 22.04 -14.16 -7.29
C LEU A 61 21.47 -15.56 -7.35
N SER A 62 20.20 -15.73 -7.04
CA SER A 62 19.49 -17.01 -7.09
C SER A 62 17.98 -16.81 -7.08
N THR A 63 17.22 -17.91 -6.98
CA THR A 63 15.78 -17.84 -6.71
C THR A 63 15.53 -17.51 -5.24
N PRO A 64 14.88 -16.42 -4.90
CA PRO A 64 14.56 -16.04 -3.53
C PRO A 64 13.75 -17.09 -2.79
N TRP A 65 14.09 -17.32 -1.53
CA TRP A 65 13.37 -18.21 -0.63
C TRP A 65 12.90 -17.49 0.64
N SER A 66 13.39 -16.28 0.87
CA SER A 66 12.97 -15.47 2.00
C SER A 66 12.79 -14.01 1.60
N TYR A 67 12.08 -13.24 2.44
CA TYR A 67 11.90 -11.80 2.29
C TYR A 67 12.03 -11.10 3.64
N VAL A 68 12.46 -9.83 3.58
CA VAL A 68 12.63 -8.95 4.74
C VAL A 68 11.85 -7.67 4.52
N PRO A 69 10.88 -7.34 5.36
CA PRO A 69 10.24 -6.04 5.35
C PRO A 69 11.23 -4.95 5.78
N VAL A 70 11.33 -3.88 5.01
CA VAL A 70 12.26 -2.76 5.28
C VAL A 70 11.52 -1.55 5.85
N GLY A 71 10.24 -1.42 5.53
CA GLY A 71 9.42 -0.25 5.88
C GLY A 71 8.99 0.53 4.65
N TYR A 72 8.85 1.87 4.79
CA TYR A 72 8.36 2.72 3.71
C TYR A 72 9.50 3.43 3.00
N VAL A 73 9.34 3.55 1.68
CA VAL A 73 10.17 4.36 0.79
C VAL A 73 9.28 5.35 0.04
N GLU A 74 9.84 6.49 -0.35
CA GLU A 74 9.08 7.52 -1.05
C GLU A 74 9.14 7.38 -2.59
N VAL A 75 9.95 6.46 -3.08
CA VAL A 75 10.14 6.22 -4.51
C VAL A 75 9.84 4.77 -4.84
N GLN A 76 8.99 4.55 -5.83
CA GLN A 76 8.61 3.22 -6.29
C GLN A 76 9.69 2.61 -7.18
N THR A 77 10.16 3.39 -8.14
CA THR A 77 11.15 2.97 -9.13
C THR A 77 12.25 4.02 -9.18
N GLN A 78 13.51 3.58 -9.18
CA GLN A 78 14.64 4.49 -9.34
C GLN A 78 14.89 4.81 -10.82
N PRO A 79 15.53 5.96 -11.13
CA PRO A 79 15.95 6.25 -12.49
C PRO A 79 16.82 5.12 -13.05
N THR A 80 16.53 4.69 -14.27
CA THR A 80 17.28 3.63 -14.97
C THR A 80 18.60 4.14 -15.57
N ALA A 81 18.70 5.46 -15.75
CA ALA A 81 19.89 6.19 -16.20
C ALA A 81 19.86 7.59 -15.61
N PRO A 82 21.00 8.29 -15.52
CA PRO A 82 21.06 9.69 -15.12
C PRO A 82 20.04 10.52 -15.92
N SER A 83 19.15 11.23 -15.25
CA SER A 83 18.08 11.93 -15.95
C SER A 83 17.47 13.08 -15.16
N GLN A 84 16.82 13.98 -15.89
CA GLN A 84 15.93 14.97 -15.33
C GLN A 84 14.65 14.30 -14.76
N VAL A 85 14.05 14.97 -13.80
CA VAL A 85 12.80 14.57 -13.18
C VAL A 85 11.68 15.54 -13.59
N PHE A 86 10.55 14.98 -13.99
CA PHE A 86 9.37 15.72 -14.40
C PHE A 86 8.23 15.45 -13.43
N VAL A 87 7.38 16.44 -13.22
CA VAL A 87 6.21 16.35 -12.35
C VAL A 87 4.97 16.85 -13.09
N LYS A 88 3.84 16.23 -12.80
CA LYS A 88 2.51 16.72 -13.19
C LYS A 88 1.45 16.31 -12.17
N SER A 89 0.37 17.07 -12.07
CA SER A 89 -0.83 16.67 -11.35
C SER A 89 -1.90 16.13 -12.31
N THR A 90 -2.87 15.41 -11.78
CA THR A 90 -4.09 15.02 -12.52
C THR A 90 -5.19 16.09 -12.41
N SER A 91 -5.02 17.10 -11.55
CA SER A 91 -5.94 18.24 -11.40
C SER A 91 -5.34 19.52 -11.98
N ALA A 92 -6.10 20.21 -12.81
CA ALA A 92 -5.70 21.49 -13.37
C ALA A 92 -5.63 22.62 -12.31
N SER A 93 -6.29 22.44 -11.16
CA SER A 93 -6.32 23.42 -10.06
C SER A 93 -5.08 23.40 -9.18
N ASP A 94 -4.20 22.40 -9.32
CA ASP A 94 -2.97 22.30 -8.53
C ASP A 94 -1.88 23.19 -9.14
N THR A 95 -1.90 24.48 -8.81
CA THR A 95 -1.01 25.48 -9.41
C THR A 95 -0.17 26.26 -8.39
N ALA A 96 -0.41 26.05 -7.09
CA ALA A 96 0.26 26.78 -6.01
C ALA A 96 1.22 25.91 -5.18
N GLN A 97 1.06 24.60 -5.24
CA GLN A 97 1.86 23.65 -4.45
C GLN A 97 3.24 23.49 -5.07
N VAL A 98 4.25 23.37 -4.21
CA VAL A 98 5.63 23.11 -4.62
C VAL A 98 5.96 21.65 -4.36
N ILE A 99 6.48 20.97 -5.39
CA ILE A 99 7.09 19.65 -5.24
C ILE A 99 8.57 19.80 -4.91
N TYR A 100 9.05 18.96 -4.01
CA TYR A 100 10.46 18.81 -3.69
C TYR A 100 10.89 17.39 -4.02
N VAL A 101 12.01 17.26 -4.69
CA VAL A 101 12.66 15.98 -5.00
C VAL A 101 14.09 16.04 -4.50
N GLU A 102 14.43 15.12 -3.61
CA GLU A 102 15.78 15.00 -3.05
C GLU A 102 16.44 13.73 -3.57
N GLY A 103 17.70 13.83 -3.93
CA GLY A 103 18.41 12.69 -4.49
C GLY A 103 19.89 12.94 -4.70
N ILE A 104 20.55 11.96 -5.31
CA ILE A 104 21.98 11.96 -5.62
C ILE A 104 22.15 12.07 -7.14
N THR A 105 23.03 12.94 -7.56
CA THR A 105 23.43 13.14 -8.97
C THR A 105 24.66 12.30 -9.32
N THR A 106 25.00 12.22 -10.61
CA THR A 106 26.18 11.47 -11.12
C THR A 106 27.49 11.87 -10.45
N GLY A 107 27.61 13.12 -10.00
CA GLY A 107 28.77 13.57 -9.24
C GLY A 107 28.82 13.09 -7.79
N GLY A 108 27.85 12.30 -7.33
CA GLY A 108 27.74 11.84 -5.94
C GLY A 108 27.22 12.92 -4.98
N TYR A 109 26.79 14.07 -5.48
CA TYR A 109 26.26 15.15 -4.66
C TYR A 109 24.79 14.95 -4.35
N TYR A 110 24.42 15.13 -3.06
CA TYR A 110 23.03 15.20 -2.65
C TYR A 110 22.44 16.56 -3.05
N ARG A 111 21.36 16.55 -3.79
CA ARG A 111 20.68 17.73 -4.31
C ARG A 111 19.19 17.70 -3.96
N THR A 112 18.64 18.91 -3.77
CA THR A 112 17.20 19.13 -3.64
C THR A 112 16.76 19.98 -4.83
N ALA A 113 15.86 19.42 -5.62
CA ALA A 113 15.17 20.11 -6.71
C ALA A 113 13.78 20.52 -6.27
N SER A 114 13.28 21.64 -6.75
CA SER A 114 11.91 22.09 -6.45
C SER A 114 11.25 22.74 -7.64
N GLN A 115 9.91 22.58 -7.75
CA GLN A 115 9.11 23.21 -8.80
C GLN A 115 7.69 23.46 -8.30
N THR A 116 7.15 24.64 -8.63
CA THR A 116 5.72 24.91 -8.45
C THR A 116 4.93 24.15 -9.51
N LEU A 117 3.87 23.45 -9.12
CA LEU A 117 2.99 22.74 -10.03
C LEU A 117 2.25 23.71 -10.96
N THR A 118 1.91 23.26 -12.16
CA THR A 118 1.09 23.98 -13.13
C THR A 118 -0.11 23.14 -13.58
N GLY A 119 -0.68 22.40 -12.65
CA GLY A 119 -1.80 21.51 -12.91
C GLY A 119 -1.38 20.30 -13.73
N THR A 120 -2.07 20.02 -14.81
CA THR A 120 -1.88 18.83 -15.65
C THR A 120 -0.69 18.89 -16.59
N SER A 121 -0.06 20.04 -16.74
CA SER A 121 1.13 20.21 -17.58
C SER A 121 2.37 19.62 -16.89
N ALA A 122 3.11 18.81 -17.61
CA ALA A 122 4.36 18.26 -17.10
C ALA A 122 5.47 19.32 -17.11
N LEU A 123 6.12 19.51 -15.97
CA LEU A 123 7.25 20.40 -15.81
C LEU A 123 8.47 19.67 -15.30
N THR A 124 9.65 20.14 -15.69
CA THR A 124 10.91 19.74 -15.07
C THR A 124 10.96 20.27 -13.64
N VAL A 125 11.30 19.44 -12.67
CA VAL A 125 11.37 19.86 -11.25
C VAL A 125 12.46 20.91 -11.04
N ASP A 126 13.60 20.74 -11.70
CA ASP A 126 14.65 21.76 -11.78
C ASP A 126 15.44 21.54 -13.07
N SER A 127 15.47 22.57 -13.93
CA SER A 127 16.17 22.49 -15.21
C SER A 127 17.70 22.49 -15.07
N SER A 128 18.22 22.90 -13.93
CA SER A 128 19.67 22.89 -13.66
C SER A 128 20.20 21.50 -13.24
N ILE A 129 19.30 20.60 -12.81
CA ILE A 129 19.66 19.25 -12.39
C ILE A 129 19.15 18.24 -13.41
N THR A 130 20.05 17.72 -14.22
CA THR A 130 19.69 16.88 -15.37
C THR A 130 20.10 15.41 -15.19
N ASP A 131 20.67 15.05 -14.03
CA ASP A 131 21.46 13.85 -13.88
C ASP A 131 21.23 13.11 -12.55
N PHE A 132 20.00 13.09 -12.05
CA PHE A 132 19.66 12.26 -10.90
C PHE A 132 19.88 10.77 -11.21
N ILE A 133 20.65 10.09 -10.35
CA ILE A 133 20.87 8.62 -10.40
C ILE A 133 20.12 7.89 -9.30
N LEU A 134 19.83 8.57 -8.19
CA LEU A 134 19.09 8.02 -7.07
C LEU A 134 18.17 9.10 -6.49
N ILE A 135 16.90 8.80 -6.33
CA ILE A 135 15.94 9.67 -5.65
C ILE A 135 15.62 9.07 -4.29
N THR A 136 15.71 9.88 -3.25
CA THR A 136 15.50 9.44 -1.87
C THR A 136 14.17 9.88 -1.31
N LYS A 137 13.73 11.12 -1.67
CA LYS A 137 12.48 11.68 -1.17
C LYS A 137 11.71 12.43 -2.26
N CYS A 138 10.38 12.37 -2.13
CA CYS A 138 9.44 13.13 -2.96
C CYS A 138 8.29 13.63 -2.08
N TYR A 139 8.18 14.96 -1.91
CA TYR A 139 7.15 15.55 -1.06
C TYR A 139 6.65 16.90 -1.57
N LEU A 140 5.45 17.27 -1.13
CA LEU A 140 4.76 18.51 -1.49
C LEU A 140 4.78 19.50 -0.32
N SER A 141 4.72 20.79 -0.63
CA SER A 141 4.55 21.86 0.36
C SER A 141 3.15 21.85 1.00
N ALA A 142 2.14 21.41 0.27
CA ALA A 142 0.76 21.29 0.72
C ALA A 142 0.04 20.20 -0.07
N VAL A 143 -1.13 19.78 0.41
CA VAL A 143 -1.98 18.78 -0.25
C VAL A 143 -2.48 19.26 -1.62
N CYS A 144 -2.61 18.34 -2.55
CA CYS A 144 -3.14 18.55 -3.89
C CYS A 144 -4.55 17.97 -4.03
N LEU A 145 -5.33 18.55 -4.94
CA LEU A 145 -6.66 18.03 -5.31
C LEU A 145 -6.57 16.83 -6.26
N GLY A 146 -5.47 16.71 -7.00
CA GLY A 146 -5.17 15.60 -7.89
C GLY A 146 -4.02 14.73 -7.39
N ASN A 147 -3.82 13.61 -8.07
CA ASN A 147 -2.63 12.80 -7.87
C ASN A 147 -1.42 13.49 -8.52
N VAL A 148 -0.33 13.63 -7.79
CA VAL A 148 0.92 14.16 -8.32
C VAL A 148 1.84 13.00 -8.69
N THR A 149 2.26 12.95 -9.95
CA THR A 149 3.13 11.90 -10.49
C THR A 149 4.48 12.47 -10.87
N ILE A 150 5.52 11.74 -10.50
CA ILE A 150 6.93 12.08 -10.73
C ILE A 150 7.48 11.10 -11.75
N HIS A 151 8.09 11.60 -12.83
CA HIS A 151 8.53 10.81 -13.97
C HIS A 151 10.00 11.06 -14.31
N GLN A 152 10.64 10.05 -14.90
CA GLN A 152 11.98 10.14 -15.48
C GLN A 152 11.93 10.73 -16.89
N ALA A 153 12.83 11.63 -17.21
CA ALA A 153 13.15 12.16 -18.55
C ALA A 153 12.02 12.94 -19.27
N SER A 154 10.75 12.68 -18.98
CA SER A 154 9.61 13.40 -19.56
C SER A 154 8.34 13.15 -18.74
N GLY A 155 7.30 13.96 -18.94
CA GLY A 155 6.03 13.78 -18.25
C GLY A 155 5.25 12.49 -18.62
N SER A 156 5.72 11.73 -19.59
CA SER A 156 5.21 10.40 -19.97
C SER A 156 6.27 9.30 -19.84
N GLY A 157 7.44 9.61 -19.25
CA GLY A 157 8.50 8.65 -18.97
C GLY A 157 8.13 7.66 -17.85
N ILE A 158 9.12 6.89 -17.41
CA ILE A 158 8.93 5.93 -16.32
C ILE A 158 8.48 6.68 -15.07
N GLN A 159 7.37 6.25 -14.48
CA GLN A 159 6.89 6.79 -13.22
C GLN A 159 7.81 6.35 -12.08
N LEU A 160 8.42 7.32 -11.41
CA LEU A 160 9.32 7.09 -10.28
C LEU A 160 8.56 7.07 -8.96
N ALA A 161 7.60 7.99 -8.80
CA ALA A 161 6.76 8.07 -7.61
C ALA A 161 5.38 8.67 -7.94
N LYS A 162 4.45 8.46 -7.02
CA LYS A 162 3.11 9.05 -7.05
C LYS A 162 2.73 9.49 -5.64
N ILE A 163 2.26 10.71 -5.50
CA ILE A 163 1.66 11.21 -4.26
C ILE A 163 0.16 11.22 -4.48
N GLY A 164 -0.58 10.52 -3.64
CA GLY A 164 -2.04 10.43 -3.70
C GLY A 164 -2.73 11.73 -3.28
N ILE A 165 -4.00 11.86 -3.63
CA ILE A 165 -4.87 12.96 -3.20
C ILE A 165 -4.86 13.05 -1.67
N GLY A 166 -4.76 14.28 -1.13
CA GLY A 166 -4.71 14.51 0.31
C GLY A 166 -3.37 14.16 0.98
N GLY A 167 -2.44 13.53 0.26
CA GLY A 167 -1.10 13.22 0.74
C GLY A 167 -0.10 14.33 0.43
N ILE A 168 0.93 14.45 1.27
CA ILE A 168 2.07 15.34 1.04
C ILE A 168 3.36 14.57 0.73
N ARG A 169 3.36 13.24 0.86
CA ARG A 169 4.51 12.37 0.57
C ARG A 169 4.06 11.10 -0.14
N ALA A 170 4.90 10.61 -1.03
CA ALA A 170 4.76 9.27 -1.56
C ALA A 170 5.17 8.26 -0.49
N GLN A 171 4.43 7.16 -0.35
CA GLN A 171 4.73 6.10 0.62
C GLN A 171 4.45 4.73 -0.01
N TYR A 172 5.53 3.98 -0.24
CA TYR A 172 5.46 2.63 -0.73
C TYR A 172 6.07 1.68 0.30
N TYR A 173 5.38 0.62 0.59
CA TYR A 173 5.95 -0.43 1.44
C TYR A 173 7.06 -1.15 0.69
N SER A 174 8.22 -1.32 1.33
CA SER A 174 9.41 -1.89 0.71
C SER A 174 9.80 -3.20 1.39
N LEU A 175 10.28 -4.13 0.58
CA LEU A 175 10.81 -5.42 1.03
C LEU A 175 12.09 -5.78 0.27
N ILE A 176 12.94 -6.56 0.91
CA ILE A 176 14.11 -7.17 0.28
C ILE A 176 13.82 -8.64 0.05
N LEU A 177 14.13 -9.12 -1.16
CA LEU A 177 14.14 -10.55 -1.49
C LEU A 177 15.53 -11.13 -1.27
N ASN A 178 15.61 -12.28 -0.63
CA ASN A 178 16.89 -12.96 -0.36
C ASN A 178 16.83 -14.45 -0.74
N PRO A 179 17.82 -14.95 -1.49
CA PRO A 179 18.85 -14.21 -2.24
C PRO A 179 18.27 -13.24 -3.26
N THR A 180 19.10 -12.34 -3.79
CA THR A 180 18.68 -11.42 -4.85
C THR A 180 18.24 -12.20 -6.09
N PRO A 181 17.11 -11.84 -6.72
CA PRO A 181 16.63 -12.54 -7.91
C PRO A 181 17.65 -12.54 -9.05
N SER A 182 17.91 -13.71 -9.62
CA SER A 182 18.75 -13.86 -10.81
C SER A 182 18.01 -13.54 -12.12
N GLY A 183 16.68 -13.38 -12.08
CA GLY A 183 15.83 -13.12 -13.25
C GLY A 183 14.50 -12.48 -12.85
N VAL A 184 13.64 -12.32 -13.84
CA VAL A 184 12.28 -11.79 -13.67
C VAL A 184 11.38 -12.92 -13.18
N LEU A 185 10.90 -12.80 -11.94
CA LEU A 185 9.95 -13.71 -11.31
C LEU A 185 8.74 -12.92 -10.82
N THR A 186 7.56 -13.51 -10.85
CA THR A 186 6.34 -12.88 -10.36
C THR A 186 6.06 -13.34 -8.94
N TYR A 187 5.83 -12.36 -8.06
CA TYR A 187 5.48 -12.58 -6.67
C TYR A 187 4.10 -12.05 -6.37
N THR A 188 3.36 -12.79 -5.55
CA THR A 188 2.08 -12.37 -4.99
C THR A 188 2.24 -12.11 -3.51
N CYS A 189 1.86 -10.92 -3.06
CA CYS A 189 1.90 -10.55 -1.65
C CYS A 189 0.49 -10.47 -1.08
N ASP A 190 0.26 -11.17 0.01
CA ASP A 190 -0.90 -10.92 0.85
C ASP A 190 -0.57 -9.77 1.80
N ILE A 191 -1.34 -8.71 1.71
CA ILE A 191 -1.10 -7.47 2.43
C ILE A 191 -2.24 -7.14 3.39
N LEU A 192 -1.89 -6.37 4.40
CA LEU A 192 -2.84 -5.62 5.21
C LEU A 192 -2.80 -4.17 4.77
N ARG A 193 -3.95 -3.61 4.36
CA ARG A 193 -4.06 -2.22 3.94
C ARG A 193 -4.10 -1.28 5.15
N SER A 194 -3.53 -0.10 5.03
CA SER A 194 -3.83 1.01 5.94
C SER A 194 -5.29 1.42 5.76
N ILE A 195 -5.90 1.89 6.83
CA ILE A 195 -7.23 2.50 6.75
C ILE A 195 -7.00 3.94 6.27
N PRO A 196 -7.50 4.34 5.09
CA PRO A 196 -7.44 5.73 4.67
C PRO A 196 -8.35 6.57 5.56
N ASP A 197 -7.93 7.81 5.82
CA ASP A 197 -8.82 8.80 6.42
C ASP A 197 -9.86 9.21 5.37
N MET A 198 -11.12 9.30 5.78
CA MET A 198 -12.18 9.87 4.95
C MET A 198 -12.07 11.39 5.02
N ALA A 199 -11.57 11.99 3.94
CA ALA A 199 -11.32 13.43 3.86
C ALA A 199 -12.38 14.17 3.06
N ASN A 200 -13.09 13.49 2.16
CA ASN A 200 -14.10 14.04 1.28
C ASN A 200 -15.45 13.37 1.52
N ASP A 201 -16.53 14.08 1.22
CA ASP A 201 -17.91 13.56 1.36
C ASP A 201 -18.20 12.36 0.43
N THR A 202 -17.36 12.14 -0.57
CA THR A 202 -17.47 11.02 -1.52
C THR A 202 -16.63 9.81 -1.13
N ASP A 203 -15.86 9.90 -0.04
CA ASP A 203 -15.01 8.81 0.39
C ASP A 203 -15.86 7.72 1.06
N GLU A 204 -15.67 6.48 0.62
CA GLU A 204 -16.37 5.33 1.17
C GLU A 204 -15.50 4.61 2.21
N PRO A 205 -16.05 4.28 3.39
CA PRO A 205 -15.35 3.50 4.38
C PRO A 205 -15.13 2.04 3.91
N LEU A 206 -14.08 1.41 4.45
CA LEU A 206 -13.78 -0.01 4.16
C LEU A 206 -14.80 -1.00 4.78
N LEU A 207 -15.90 -0.53 5.32
CA LEU A 207 -16.97 -1.36 5.85
C LEU A 207 -17.99 -1.69 4.75
N PRO A 208 -18.64 -2.87 4.78
CA PRO A 208 -19.81 -3.11 3.94
C PRO A 208 -20.88 -2.05 4.21
N VAL A 209 -21.62 -1.66 3.17
CA VAL A 209 -22.66 -0.61 3.25
C VAL A 209 -23.65 -0.87 4.38
N ASP A 210 -24.03 -2.12 4.58
CA ASP A 210 -24.97 -2.56 5.63
C ASP A 210 -24.50 -2.26 7.07
N PHE A 211 -23.25 -1.86 7.24
CA PHE A 211 -22.64 -1.58 8.55
C PHE A 211 -22.11 -0.14 8.67
N HIS A 212 -22.47 0.75 7.74
CA HIS A 212 -22.06 2.16 7.82
C HIS A 212 -22.64 2.87 9.04
N ASP A 213 -23.81 2.46 9.50
CA ASP A 213 -24.47 3.01 10.71
C ASP A 213 -23.58 2.91 11.96
N ILE A 214 -22.72 1.90 12.05
CA ILE A 214 -21.75 1.76 13.15
C ILE A 214 -20.82 2.99 13.24
N LEU A 215 -20.47 3.60 12.12
CA LEU A 215 -19.64 4.80 12.10
C LEU A 215 -20.39 6.02 12.61
N ILE A 216 -21.70 6.12 12.27
CA ILE A 216 -22.58 7.19 12.73
C ILE A 216 -22.75 7.07 14.25
N ASP A 217 -23.15 5.88 14.74
CA ASP A 217 -23.27 5.60 16.18
C ASP A 217 -21.97 5.87 16.93
N GLY A 218 -20.81 5.49 16.37
CA GLY A 218 -19.49 5.74 16.94
C GLY A 218 -19.16 7.24 17.03
N GLY A 219 -19.58 8.02 16.02
CA GLY A 219 -19.48 9.48 16.01
C GLY A 219 -20.38 10.11 17.10
N GLU A 220 -21.64 9.70 17.15
CA GLU A 220 -22.60 10.18 18.15
C GLU A 220 -22.14 9.87 19.58
N LEU A 221 -21.62 8.69 19.85
CA LEU A 221 -21.06 8.32 21.15
C LEU A 221 -19.92 9.27 21.61
N ARG A 222 -19.09 9.72 20.67
CA ARG A 222 -18.02 10.68 20.97
C ARG A 222 -18.57 12.06 21.33
N GLU A 223 -19.61 12.51 20.65
CA GLU A 223 -20.25 13.80 20.92
C GLU A 223 -21.04 13.76 22.23
N LEU A 224 -21.82 12.72 22.48
CA LEU A 224 -22.57 12.54 23.74
C LEU A 224 -21.65 12.48 24.97
N LYS A 225 -20.44 11.90 24.82
CA LYS A 225 -19.43 11.91 25.87
C LYS A 225 -18.93 13.32 26.20
N LYS A 226 -18.90 14.23 25.22
CA LYS A 226 -18.54 15.63 25.45
C LYS A 226 -19.68 16.43 26.10
N GLN A 227 -20.93 16.05 25.78
CA GLN A 227 -22.15 16.70 26.29
C GLN A 227 -22.57 16.23 27.67
N ASP A 228 -21.92 15.17 28.20
CA ASP A 228 -22.23 14.55 29.48
C ASP A 228 -23.70 14.09 29.62
N ASP A 229 -24.23 13.49 28.55
CA ASP A 229 -25.57 12.88 28.50
C ASP A 229 -25.47 11.34 28.67
N PRO A 230 -25.55 10.83 29.91
CA PRO A 230 -25.32 9.41 30.19
C PRO A 230 -26.48 8.51 29.75
N GLU A 231 -27.70 9.02 29.67
CA GLU A 231 -28.86 8.19 29.27
C GLU A 231 -28.85 7.92 27.76
N ARG A 232 -28.72 8.98 27.00
CA ARG A 232 -28.62 8.87 25.53
C ARG A 232 -27.35 8.11 25.12
N TRP A 233 -26.24 8.32 25.82
CA TRP A 233 -25.01 7.59 25.60
C TRP A 233 -25.19 6.08 25.78
N ARG A 234 -25.97 5.61 26.80
CA ARG A 234 -26.22 4.19 27.02
C ARG A 234 -27.03 3.56 25.88
N LEU A 235 -28.03 4.29 25.37
CA LEU A 235 -28.86 3.82 24.26
C LEU A 235 -28.04 3.67 22.96
N VAL A 236 -27.31 4.70 22.58
CA VAL A 236 -26.48 4.68 21.37
C VAL A 236 -25.35 3.65 21.50
N LYS A 237 -24.79 3.48 22.72
CA LYS A 237 -23.80 2.43 22.97
C LYS A 237 -24.37 1.03 22.76
N GLY A 238 -25.62 0.76 23.13
CA GLY A 238 -26.28 -0.51 22.86
C GLY A 238 -26.35 -0.80 21.36
N SER A 239 -26.82 0.17 20.57
CA SER A 239 -26.88 0.08 19.11
C SER A 239 -25.51 -0.17 18.48
N TYR A 240 -24.51 0.62 18.90
CA TYR A 240 -23.11 0.46 18.45
C TYR A 240 -22.54 -0.93 18.76
N ASP A 241 -22.72 -1.43 19.99
CA ASP A 241 -22.20 -2.73 20.41
C ASP A 241 -22.89 -3.88 19.65
N ASP A 242 -24.17 -3.76 19.35
CA ASP A 242 -24.93 -4.74 18.54
C ASP A 242 -24.50 -4.68 17.06
N GLY A 243 -24.28 -3.49 16.50
CA GLY A 243 -23.75 -3.31 15.18
C GLY A 243 -22.35 -3.93 15.03
N VAL A 244 -21.45 -3.68 15.99
CA VAL A 244 -20.11 -4.29 16.01
C VAL A 244 -20.18 -5.82 16.13
N ARG A 245 -21.13 -6.35 16.92
CA ARG A 245 -21.34 -7.80 17.06
C ARG A 245 -21.82 -8.42 15.74
N SER A 246 -22.78 -7.76 15.08
CA SER A 246 -23.30 -8.17 13.77
C SER A 246 -22.22 -8.13 12.70
N LEU A 247 -21.39 -7.09 12.66
CA LEU A 247 -20.24 -7.00 11.75
C LEU A 247 -19.24 -8.13 11.99
N ARG A 248 -18.95 -8.47 13.26
CA ARG A 248 -18.06 -9.61 13.58
C ARG A 248 -18.64 -10.92 13.07
N SER A 249 -19.92 -11.16 13.26
CA SER A 249 -20.60 -12.35 12.74
C SER A 249 -20.57 -12.40 11.22
N PHE A 250 -20.78 -11.26 10.55
CA PHE A 250 -20.67 -11.15 9.11
C PHE A 250 -19.28 -11.51 8.60
N VAL A 251 -18.24 -10.98 9.22
CA VAL A 251 -16.84 -11.24 8.83
C VAL A 251 -16.47 -12.71 9.03
N ILE A 252 -16.96 -13.35 10.10
CA ILE A 252 -16.73 -14.78 10.36
C ILE A 252 -17.47 -15.63 9.32
N ALA A 253 -18.72 -15.29 9.00
CA ALA A 253 -19.53 -16.01 8.02
C ALA A 253 -19.03 -15.81 6.57
N HIS A 254 -18.27 -14.76 6.32
CA HIS A 254 -17.78 -14.41 4.98
C HIS A 254 -16.26 -14.14 5.00
N PRO A 255 -15.42 -15.15 5.26
CA PRO A 255 -13.97 -14.98 5.42
C PRO A 255 -13.28 -14.47 4.15
N ASP A 256 -13.90 -14.71 2.98
CA ASP A 256 -13.38 -14.27 1.68
C ASP A 256 -13.88 -12.88 1.27
N TRP A 257 -14.75 -12.27 2.08
CA TRP A 257 -15.22 -10.92 1.80
C TRP A 257 -14.05 -9.94 1.88
N ARG A 258 -13.84 -9.17 0.82
CA ARG A 258 -12.82 -8.14 0.72
C ARG A 258 -13.43 -6.89 0.13
N PRO A 259 -13.15 -5.71 0.68
CA PRO A 259 -13.58 -4.47 0.07
C PRO A 259 -12.81 -4.28 -1.24
N VAL A 260 -13.50 -4.32 -2.34
CA VAL A 260 -12.96 -4.00 -3.66
C VAL A 260 -13.76 -2.85 -4.21
N LEU A 261 -13.13 -1.69 -4.34
CA LEU A 261 -13.76 -0.51 -4.93
C LEU A 261 -14.31 -0.85 -6.32
N GLY A 262 -15.63 -0.72 -6.48
CA GLY A 262 -16.31 -0.91 -7.76
C GLY A 262 -16.44 -2.34 -8.26
N GLN A 263 -16.13 -3.35 -7.45
CA GLN A 263 -16.34 -4.75 -7.84
C GLN A 263 -17.43 -5.40 -7.00
N THR A 264 -18.26 -6.14 -7.69
CA THR A 264 -19.22 -7.05 -7.09
C THR A 264 -18.50 -7.99 -6.13
N ARG A 265 -19.06 -8.19 -4.97
CA ARG A 265 -18.67 -9.18 -3.98
C ARG A 265 -18.16 -10.44 -4.67
N MET A 266 -16.88 -10.77 -4.49
CA MET A 266 -16.41 -12.09 -4.89
C MET A 266 -17.31 -13.12 -4.24
N GLY A 267 -17.83 -14.03 -5.06
CA GLY A 267 -18.81 -15.01 -4.68
C GLY A 267 -18.45 -15.62 -3.32
N ILE A 268 -19.47 -15.82 -2.54
CA ILE A 268 -19.40 -16.53 -1.29
C ILE A 268 -18.62 -17.80 -1.58
N SER A 269 -17.39 -17.87 -1.10
CA SER A 269 -16.76 -19.16 -0.99
C SER A 269 -17.69 -19.97 -0.11
N THR A 270 -18.39 -20.85 -0.75
CA THR A 270 -19.18 -21.83 -0.05
C THR A 270 -18.25 -22.48 0.96
N LEU A 271 -18.48 -22.18 2.24
CA LEU A 271 -17.82 -22.87 3.32
C LEU A 271 -16.29 -22.94 3.12
N GLY A 272 -15.64 -21.85 3.48
CA GLY A 272 -14.16 -21.83 3.48
C GLY A 272 -13.57 -22.94 4.35
N PRO A 273 -12.25 -23.00 4.42
CA PRO A 273 -11.49 -24.07 5.08
C PRO A 273 -11.77 -24.26 6.57
N TYR A 274 -12.70 -23.52 7.14
CA TYR A 274 -13.12 -23.64 8.54
C TYR A 274 -14.15 -24.74 8.80
N PHE A 275 -14.73 -25.33 7.76
CA PHE A 275 -15.42 -26.58 7.89
C PHE A 275 -14.49 -27.65 7.33
N PRO A 276 -13.78 -28.40 8.19
CA PRO A 276 -13.12 -29.61 7.73
C PRO A 276 -14.18 -30.39 6.96
N ALA A 277 -13.82 -30.78 5.75
CA ALA A 277 -14.67 -31.68 4.97
C ALA A 277 -15.15 -32.74 5.93
N ASP A 278 -16.47 -32.84 6.04
CA ASP A 278 -17.10 -33.86 6.86
C ASP A 278 -16.41 -35.16 6.52
N THR A 279 -15.62 -35.64 7.44
CA THR A 279 -15.19 -37.01 7.41
C THR A 279 -16.47 -37.80 7.63
N THR A 280 -17.21 -38.01 6.55
CA THR A 280 -18.16 -39.10 6.50
C THR A 280 -17.35 -40.35 6.76
N THR A 281 -17.20 -40.65 8.01
CA THR A 281 -16.93 -42.00 8.46
C THR A 281 -18.09 -42.84 7.90
N SER A 282 -17.86 -43.39 6.73
CA SER A 282 -18.60 -44.51 6.23
C SER A 282 -18.50 -45.60 7.29
N TYR A 283 -19.48 -45.67 8.17
CA TYR A 283 -19.76 -46.87 8.92
C TYR A 283 -20.26 -47.90 7.90
N GLY A 284 -19.35 -48.67 7.37
CA GLY A 284 -19.64 -49.94 6.79
C GLY A 284 -20.28 -50.82 7.88
N GLY A 285 -21.57 -50.86 7.87
CA GLY A 285 -22.39 -51.84 8.60
C GLY A 285 -22.35 -53.15 7.84
N ILE A 286 -22.09 -54.19 8.54
CA ILE A 286 -22.14 -55.60 8.23
C ILE A 286 -23.43 -56.02 7.52
#